data_e4c13ff3fd4d01ae5e8261c26148a25e
#
_entry.id   e4c13ff3fd4d01ae5e8261c26148a25e
#
_cell.length_a   1.000
_cell.length_b   1.000
_cell.length_c   1.000
_cell.angle_alpha   90.00
_cell.angle_beta   90.00
_cell.angle_gamma   90.00
#
_symmetry.space_group_name_H-M   'P 1'
#
loop_
_entity.id
_entity.type
_entity.pdbx_description
1 polymer ?
#
loop_
_entity_poly.entity_id
_entity_poly.type
_entity_poly.pdbx_seq_one_letter_code
_entity_poly.pdbx_strand_id
1 'polypeptide(L)'
;MGKLKTLLFMLKDNSFKKFVNFLKVRTSLAFGFSKVLGYPYNLIIEPTNFCNLNCPICPTGGGSSKRQKGYLSLENYKKIMGELKDYLLSVYLTNYGEPLLNKDLFNMISYNKVNGVKTVIATNGHFLTKSNVKKILDSGLEDITVALDGIDQKTLVKYRKNANFKTVYNGIKHLVSERNKVHSNLKIHLQFIVMKHNEDQIDNMREIVKKLGVDSLYIKTLWVKEKKHIDLYLPHNKIYRRYLIEGGNLIWKGSHKKGCSKLWTESVINWNGNVVPCCYDFYENLAMGNVFENSFMNIWNGEKYIQLRKNVLNSKYSLLICKDCPGDAELSLEEK
;
A
#
# COMPACT_ATOMS: atom_id res chain seq x y z
N MET A 1 -5.63 5.07 -11.94
CA MET A 1 -5.88 4.74 -13.38
C MET A 1 -7.37 4.86 -13.66
N GLY A 2 -7.80 5.68 -14.63
CA GLY A 2 -9.23 5.83 -14.94
C GLY A 2 -9.83 4.51 -15.43
N LYS A 3 -11.11 4.25 -15.11
CA LYS A 3 -11.84 3.00 -15.44
C LYS A 3 -11.67 2.56 -16.92
N LEU A 4 -11.61 3.52 -17.85
CA LEU A 4 -11.42 3.27 -19.28
C LEU A 4 -10.02 2.75 -19.61
N LYS A 5 -8.96 3.30 -18.98
CA LYS A 5 -7.57 2.84 -19.17
C LYS A 5 -7.38 1.40 -18.66
N THR A 6 -8.03 1.06 -17.54
CA THR A 6 -8.03 -0.31 -16.99
C THR A 6 -8.72 -1.29 -17.96
N LEU A 7 -9.85 -0.89 -18.54
CA LEU A 7 -10.58 -1.70 -19.52
C LEU A 7 -9.76 -1.93 -20.79
N LEU A 8 -9.17 -0.86 -21.34
CA LEU A 8 -8.30 -0.93 -22.52
C LEU A 8 -7.04 -1.79 -22.29
N PHE A 9 -6.46 -1.74 -21.08
CA PHE A 9 -5.34 -2.61 -20.69
C PHE A 9 -5.73 -4.09 -20.72
N MET A 10 -6.89 -4.46 -20.15
CA MET A 10 -7.39 -5.83 -20.15
C MET A 10 -7.70 -6.38 -21.55
N LEU A 11 -8.16 -5.53 -22.46
CA LEU A 11 -8.46 -5.92 -23.84
C LEU A 11 -7.19 -6.12 -24.68
N LYS A 12 -6.10 -5.40 -24.35
CA LYS A 12 -4.82 -5.46 -25.09
C LYS A 12 -4.02 -6.73 -24.80
N ASP A 13 -4.09 -7.27 -23.58
CA ASP A 13 -3.24 -8.38 -23.12
C ASP A 13 -3.88 -9.77 -23.25
N ASN A 14 -4.94 -9.93 -24.06
CA ASN A 14 -5.65 -11.20 -24.26
C ASN A 14 -6.11 -11.87 -22.94
N SER A 15 -6.31 -11.08 -21.88
CA SER A 15 -6.63 -11.61 -20.56
C SER A 15 -8.14 -11.67 -20.31
N PHE A 16 -8.84 -12.45 -21.13
CA PHE A 16 -10.29 -12.66 -21.01
C PHE A 16 -10.72 -13.09 -19.59
N LYS A 17 -9.91 -13.96 -18.94
CA LYS A 17 -10.18 -14.36 -17.54
C LYS A 17 -10.17 -13.16 -16.58
N LYS A 18 -9.19 -12.24 -16.68
CA LYS A 18 -9.10 -11.02 -15.85
C LYS A 18 -10.31 -10.11 -16.10
N PHE A 19 -10.69 -9.94 -17.34
CA PHE A 19 -11.87 -9.13 -17.73
C PHE A 19 -13.16 -9.70 -17.14
N VAL A 20 -13.43 -11.00 -17.34
CA VAL A 20 -14.60 -11.66 -16.78
C VAL A 20 -14.61 -11.60 -15.25
N ASN A 21 -13.46 -11.84 -14.62
CA ASN A 21 -13.31 -11.71 -13.17
C ASN A 21 -13.62 -10.28 -12.69
N PHE A 22 -13.11 -9.27 -13.37
CA PHE A 22 -13.40 -7.87 -13.05
C PHE A 22 -14.90 -7.58 -13.09
N LEU A 23 -15.60 -8.03 -14.15
CA LEU A 23 -17.05 -7.87 -14.27
C LEU A 23 -17.79 -8.57 -13.12
N LYS A 24 -17.45 -9.83 -12.80
CA LYS A 24 -18.04 -10.60 -11.69
C LYS A 24 -17.90 -9.87 -10.36
N VAL A 25 -16.70 -9.33 -10.07
CA VAL A 25 -16.43 -8.57 -8.84
C VAL A 25 -17.21 -7.27 -8.83
N ARG A 26 -17.25 -6.54 -9.96
CA ARG A 26 -18.01 -5.27 -10.07
C ARG A 26 -19.50 -5.48 -9.89
N THR A 27 -20.05 -6.55 -10.47
CA THR A 27 -21.44 -6.96 -10.26
C THR A 27 -21.71 -7.28 -8.80
N SER A 28 -20.85 -8.08 -8.17
CA SER A 28 -20.98 -8.41 -6.74
C SER A 28 -20.98 -7.17 -5.85
N LEU A 29 -20.12 -6.21 -6.16
CA LEU A 29 -20.04 -4.93 -5.43
C LEU A 29 -21.29 -4.07 -5.67
N ALA A 30 -21.77 -3.97 -6.91
CA ALA A 30 -22.93 -3.14 -7.27
C ALA A 30 -24.21 -3.63 -6.61
N PHE A 31 -24.40 -4.95 -6.52
CA PHE A 31 -25.57 -5.58 -5.91
C PHE A 31 -25.38 -5.92 -4.41
N GLY A 32 -24.24 -5.61 -3.83
CA GLY A 32 -23.96 -5.87 -2.41
C GLY A 32 -23.90 -7.37 -2.05
N PHE A 33 -23.50 -8.24 -2.99
CA PHE A 33 -23.38 -9.68 -2.70
C PHE A 33 -22.29 -9.91 -1.65
N SER A 34 -22.64 -10.50 -0.52
CA SER A 34 -21.67 -10.86 0.52
C SER A 34 -20.77 -12.03 0.10
N LYS A 35 -21.27 -12.94 -0.76
CA LYS A 35 -20.47 -13.95 -1.46
C LYS A 35 -20.10 -13.40 -2.84
N VAL A 36 -18.81 -13.17 -3.07
CA VAL A 36 -18.32 -12.53 -4.30
C VAL A 36 -18.19 -13.55 -5.42
N LEU A 37 -18.68 -13.21 -6.63
CA LEU A 37 -18.70 -14.11 -7.80
C LEU A 37 -17.31 -14.36 -8.40
N GLY A 38 -16.28 -13.58 -8.01
CA GLY A 38 -14.93 -13.66 -8.53
C GLY A 38 -13.88 -13.47 -7.46
N TYR A 39 -12.61 -13.52 -7.88
CA TYR A 39 -11.45 -13.22 -7.04
C TYR A 39 -11.22 -11.70 -6.93
N PRO A 40 -10.59 -11.18 -5.86
CA PRO A 40 -10.14 -9.79 -5.85
C PRO A 40 -9.20 -9.56 -7.05
N TYR A 41 -9.29 -8.40 -7.67
CA TYR A 41 -8.41 -8.09 -8.79
C TYR A 41 -7.17 -7.29 -8.38
N ASN A 42 -7.07 -6.88 -7.12
CA ASN A 42 -5.89 -6.31 -6.50
C ASN A 42 -5.53 -7.11 -5.24
N LEU A 43 -4.23 -7.27 -4.98
CA LEU A 43 -3.73 -7.82 -3.73
C LEU A 43 -2.66 -6.93 -3.15
N ILE A 44 -2.65 -6.84 -1.82
CA ILE A 44 -1.48 -6.42 -1.06
C ILE A 44 -0.85 -7.69 -0.51
N ILE A 45 0.41 -7.94 -0.84
CA ILE A 45 1.17 -9.07 -0.28
C ILE A 45 2.36 -8.49 0.45
N GLU A 46 2.51 -8.85 1.72
CA GLU A 46 3.61 -8.40 2.57
C GLU A 46 4.86 -9.26 2.32
N PRO A 47 5.93 -8.72 1.68
CA PRO A 47 7.14 -9.51 1.47
C PRO A 47 7.87 -9.79 2.78
N THR A 48 7.79 -8.89 3.73
CA THR A 48 8.36 -8.97 5.07
C THR A 48 7.75 -7.91 5.97
N ASN A 49 7.76 -8.17 7.28
CA ASN A 49 7.45 -7.16 8.30
C ASN A 49 8.71 -6.71 9.08
N PHE A 50 9.91 -7.02 8.59
CA PHE A 50 11.14 -6.35 9.05
C PHE A 50 11.28 -4.96 8.43
N CYS A 51 11.78 -4.00 9.21
CA CYS A 51 12.10 -2.65 8.75
C CYS A 51 13.37 -2.16 9.45
N ASN A 52 14.17 -1.39 8.73
CA ASN A 52 15.38 -0.73 9.27
C ASN A 52 15.08 0.61 9.95
N LEU A 53 13.84 1.11 9.87
CA LEU A 53 13.41 2.36 10.50
C LEU A 53 12.51 2.13 11.71
N ASN A 54 12.53 3.11 12.64
CA ASN A 54 11.75 3.10 13.88
C ASN A 54 10.73 4.25 13.90
N CYS A 55 9.91 4.38 12.84
CA CYS A 55 8.87 5.41 12.75
C CYS A 55 7.84 5.24 13.88
N PRO A 56 7.60 6.25 14.74
CA PRO A 56 6.87 6.07 16.00
C PRO A 56 5.41 5.61 15.87
N ILE A 57 4.71 6.02 14.81
CA ILE A 57 3.29 5.66 14.58
C ILE A 57 3.16 4.34 13.80
N CYS A 58 4.21 3.91 13.10
CA CYS A 58 4.18 2.67 12.34
C CYS A 58 4.14 1.46 13.29
N PRO A 59 3.21 0.52 13.12
CA PRO A 59 3.13 -0.67 13.99
C PRO A 59 4.43 -1.47 14.07
N THR A 60 5.15 -1.55 12.95
CA THR A 60 6.47 -2.22 12.88
C THR A 60 7.58 -1.39 13.50
N GLY A 61 7.73 -0.14 13.08
CA GLY A 61 8.81 0.74 13.51
C GLY A 61 8.64 1.25 14.94
N GLY A 62 7.41 1.55 15.36
CA GLY A 62 7.04 1.97 16.71
C GLY A 62 6.93 0.81 17.71
N GLY A 63 7.11 -0.44 17.25
CA GLY A 63 7.14 -1.61 18.13
C GLY A 63 5.78 -2.03 18.72
N SER A 64 4.66 -1.48 18.23
CA SER A 64 3.34 -1.84 18.75
C SER A 64 2.82 -3.18 18.19
N SER A 65 3.35 -3.65 17.06
CA SER A 65 2.99 -4.94 16.49
C SER A 65 3.70 -6.08 17.24
N LYS A 66 2.90 -7.02 17.77
CA LYS A 66 3.39 -8.26 18.39
C LYS A 66 3.46 -9.43 17.41
N ARG A 67 3.20 -9.19 16.12
CA ARG A 67 3.29 -10.21 15.09
C ARG A 67 4.70 -10.78 15.01
N GLN A 68 4.81 -12.10 14.82
CA GLN A 68 6.08 -12.72 14.51
C GLN A 68 6.70 -12.04 13.28
N LYS A 69 8.01 -11.83 13.30
CA LYS A 69 8.75 -11.25 12.18
C LYS A 69 9.25 -12.34 11.24
N GLY A 70 9.19 -12.06 9.93
CA GLY A 70 9.66 -13.01 8.93
C GLY A 70 9.67 -12.46 7.50
N TYR A 71 9.97 -13.37 6.59
CA TYR A 71 10.07 -13.12 5.17
C TYR A 71 9.22 -14.11 4.39
N LEU A 72 8.49 -13.62 3.40
CA LEU A 72 7.81 -14.46 2.42
C LEU A 72 8.87 -15.03 1.46
N SER A 73 8.95 -16.34 1.33
CA SER A 73 9.83 -16.99 0.36
C SER A 73 9.24 -16.93 -1.06
N LEU A 74 10.09 -17.01 -2.08
CA LEU A 74 9.62 -17.10 -3.47
C LEU A 74 8.73 -18.33 -3.71
N GLU A 75 9.02 -19.45 -3.05
CA GLU A 75 8.20 -20.66 -3.16
C GLU A 75 6.78 -20.42 -2.64
N ASN A 76 6.65 -19.88 -1.44
CA ASN A 76 5.36 -19.54 -0.85
C ASN A 76 4.63 -18.48 -1.67
N TYR A 77 5.36 -17.48 -2.20
CA TYR A 77 4.79 -16.49 -3.11
C TYR A 77 4.20 -17.16 -4.37
N LYS A 78 4.92 -18.08 -4.99
CA LYS A 78 4.43 -18.83 -6.16
C LYS A 78 3.21 -19.69 -5.83
N LYS A 79 3.11 -20.28 -4.63
CA LYS A 79 1.90 -20.99 -4.16
C LYS A 79 0.71 -20.05 -4.13
N ILE A 80 0.84 -18.86 -3.53
CA ILE A 80 -0.22 -17.83 -3.50
C ILE A 80 -0.63 -17.45 -4.93
N MET A 81 0.34 -17.11 -5.76
CA MET A 81 0.08 -16.64 -7.12
C MET A 81 -0.43 -17.74 -8.06
N GLY A 82 -0.17 -19.01 -7.77
CA GLY A 82 -0.66 -20.15 -8.55
C GLY A 82 -2.18 -20.17 -8.71
N GLU A 83 -2.92 -19.80 -7.65
CA GLU A 83 -4.38 -19.70 -7.68
C GLU A 83 -4.86 -18.35 -8.27
N LEU A 84 -4.10 -17.27 -8.10
CA LEU A 84 -4.62 -15.91 -8.21
C LEU A 84 -4.17 -15.14 -9.46
N LYS A 85 -3.00 -15.45 -10.03
CA LYS A 85 -2.37 -14.66 -11.10
C LYS A 85 -3.25 -14.39 -12.31
N ASP A 86 -4.12 -15.36 -12.68
CA ASP A 86 -5.00 -15.27 -13.84
C ASP A 86 -6.18 -14.29 -13.64
N TYR A 87 -6.39 -13.82 -12.41
CA TYR A 87 -7.48 -12.93 -12.03
C TYR A 87 -7.02 -11.55 -11.59
N LEU A 88 -5.72 -11.41 -11.26
CA LEU A 88 -5.16 -10.18 -10.72
C LEU A 88 -4.79 -9.18 -11.80
N LEU A 89 -5.14 -7.91 -11.56
CA LEU A 89 -4.66 -6.76 -12.32
C LEU A 89 -3.36 -6.22 -11.72
N SER A 90 -3.30 -6.14 -10.38
CA SER A 90 -2.11 -5.65 -9.70
C SER A 90 -1.84 -6.34 -8.37
N VAL A 91 -0.56 -6.40 -8.02
CA VAL A 91 -0.05 -6.81 -6.72
C VAL A 91 0.79 -5.67 -6.15
N TYR A 92 0.46 -5.27 -4.92
CA TYR A 92 1.26 -4.35 -4.13
C TYR A 92 2.16 -5.17 -3.21
N LEU A 93 3.45 -5.29 -3.54
CA LEU A 93 4.44 -5.95 -2.71
C LEU A 93 4.95 -4.99 -1.63
N THR A 94 4.07 -4.72 -0.70
CA THR A 94 4.28 -3.82 0.43
C THR A 94 3.24 -4.12 1.51
N ASN A 95 3.43 -3.68 2.72
CA ASN A 95 2.45 -3.55 3.79
C ASN A 95 3.14 -2.89 4.99
N TYR A 96 3.51 -3.68 6.01
CA TYR A 96 4.25 -3.24 7.20
C TYR A 96 5.64 -3.88 7.20
N GLY A 97 6.64 -3.13 6.78
CA GLY A 97 8.02 -3.56 6.62
C GLY A 97 8.72 -2.77 5.53
N GLU A 98 9.97 -3.11 5.28
CA GLU A 98 10.73 -2.58 4.13
C GLU A 98 10.90 -3.69 3.09
N PRO A 99 10.22 -3.63 1.96
CA PRO A 99 10.22 -4.73 0.97
C PRO A 99 11.61 -5.05 0.43
N LEU A 100 12.48 -4.05 0.28
CA LEU A 100 13.84 -4.24 -0.22
C LEU A 100 14.77 -5.03 0.73
N LEU A 101 14.30 -5.37 1.94
CA LEU A 101 14.97 -6.31 2.84
C LEU A 101 14.71 -7.78 2.46
N ASN A 102 13.66 -8.06 1.68
CA ASN A 102 13.40 -9.41 1.23
C ASN A 102 14.28 -9.75 0.02
N LYS A 103 15.16 -10.74 0.15
CA LYS A 103 16.09 -11.17 -0.89
C LYS A 103 15.39 -11.71 -2.16
N ASP A 104 14.17 -12.23 -2.01
CA ASP A 104 13.39 -12.83 -3.09
C ASP A 104 12.47 -11.81 -3.80
N LEU A 105 12.45 -10.54 -3.35
CA LEU A 105 11.54 -9.51 -3.87
C LEU A 105 11.61 -9.35 -5.39
N PHE A 106 12.81 -9.25 -5.93
CA PHE A 106 13.00 -9.04 -7.38
C PHE A 106 12.53 -10.23 -8.21
N ASN A 107 12.69 -11.44 -7.69
CA ASN A 107 12.17 -12.66 -8.31
C ASN A 107 10.63 -12.70 -8.28
N MET A 108 9.99 -12.20 -7.19
CA MET A 108 8.55 -12.07 -7.11
C MET A 108 8.03 -11.06 -8.15
N ILE A 109 8.72 -9.92 -8.30
CA ILE A 109 8.37 -8.90 -9.31
C ILE A 109 8.49 -9.48 -10.71
N SER A 110 9.59 -10.14 -11.03
CA SER A 110 9.81 -10.79 -12.35
C SER A 110 8.74 -11.86 -12.61
N TYR A 111 8.37 -12.63 -11.60
CA TYR A 111 7.30 -13.63 -11.71
C TYR A 111 5.95 -12.97 -12.09
N ASN A 112 5.61 -11.84 -11.47
CA ASN A 112 4.40 -11.09 -11.81
C ASN A 112 4.47 -10.56 -13.25
N LYS A 113 5.60 -10.00 -13.65
CA LYS A 113 5.81 -9.45 -15.00
C LYS A 113 5.53 -10.49 -16.09
N VAL A 114 6.09 -11.69 -15.94
CA VAL A 114 5.89 -12.81 -16.88
C VAL A 114 4.43 -13.26 -16.94
N ASN A 115 3.68 -13.13 -15.83
CA ASN A 115 2.28 -13.50 -15.76
C ASN A 115 1.32 -12.32 -16.04
N GLY A 116 1.81 -11.19 -16.57
CA GLY A 116 0.99 -10.03 -16.92
C GLY A 116 0.27 -9.41 -15.71
N VAL A 117 0.87 -9.47 -14.51
CA VAL A 117 0.33 -8.85 -13.29
C VAL A 117 1.17 -7.64 -12.94
N LYS A 118 0.55 -6.46 -12.91
CA LYS A 118 1.24 -5.22 -12.54
C LYS A 118 1.77 -5.30 -11.11
N THR A 119 3.01 -4.85 -10.90
CA THR A 119 3.62 -4.81 -9.58
C THR A 119 3.88 -3.38 -9.13
N VAL A 120 3.53 -3.09 -7.88
CA VAL A 120 3.79 -1.83 -7.19
C VAL A 120 4.52 -2.11 -5.89
N ILE A 121 5.56 -1.33 -5.59
CA ILE A 121 6.23 -1.37 -4.28
C ILE A 121 6.23 0.02 -3.62
N ALA A 122 6.28 0.04 -2.29
CA ALA A 122 6.56 1.25 -1.52
C ALA A 122 7.75 1.00 -0.60
N THR A 123 8.75 1.89 -0.63
CA THR A 123 10.00 1.75 0.11
C THR A 123 10.35 3.02 0.87
N ASN A 124 11.11 2.88 1.94
CA ASN A 124 11.71 4.01 2.65
C ASN A 124 12.98 4.55 1.96
N GLY A 125 13.43 3.93 0.88
CA GLY A 125 14.50 4.39 0.01
C GLY A 125 15.92 4.10 0.46
N HIS A 126 16.15 3.56 1.67
CA HIS A 126 17.51 3.33 2.19
C HIS A 126 18.28 2.26 1.43
N PHE A 127 17.56 1.34 0.78
CA PHE A 127 18.15 0.24 0.01
C PHE A 127 18.15 0.49 -1.50
N LEU A 128 18.00 1.74 -1.96
CA LEU A 128 18.21 2.13 -3.36
C LEU A 128 19.71 2.21 -3.70
N THR A 129 20.43 1.13 -3.43
CA THR A 129 21.84 0.97 -3.78
C THR A 129 22.01 0.75 -5.28
N LYS A 130 23.22 0.93 -5.81
CA LYS A 130 23.53 0.68 -7.24
C LYS A 130 23.09 -0.72 -7.67
N SER A 131 23.37 -1.74 -6.84
CA SER A 131 22.97 -3.12 -7.11
C SER A 131 21.46 -3.30 -7.13
N ASN A 132 20.73 -2.76 -6.14
CA ASN A 132 19.28 -2.89 -6.07
C ASN A 132 18.58 -2.08 -7.16
N VAL A 133 19.07 -0.90 -7.51
CA VAL A 133 18.54 -0.11 -8.63
C VAL A 133 18.62 -0.90 -9.94
N LYS A 134 19.75 -1.55 -10.22
CA LYS A 134 19.87 -2.45 -11.38
C LYS A 134 18.81 -3.56 -11.33
N LYS A 135 18.69 -4.27 -10.21
CA LYS A 135 17.70 -5.36 -10.04
C LYS A 135 16.25 -4.85 -10.16
N ILE A 136 15.93 -3.65 -9.67
CA ILE A 136 14.60 -3.01 -9.83
C ILE A 136 14.29 -2.87 -11.32
N LEU A 137 15.22 -2.33 -12.10
CA LEU A 137 15.02 -2.10 -13.53
C LEU A 137 14.93 -3.41 -14.31
N ASP A 138 15.81 -4.38 -14.00
CA ASP A 138 15.83 -5.70 -14.64
C ASP A 138 14.58 -6.54 -14.31
N SER A 139 13.97 -6.35 -13.14
CA SER A 139 12.80 -7.14 -12.70
C SER A 139 11.51 -6.81 -13.43
N GLY A 140 11.45 -5.67 -14.13
CA GLY A 140 10.25 -5.21 -14.83
C GLY A 140 9.19 -4.60 -13.90
N LEU A 141 9.62 -4.04 -12.75
CA LEU A 141 8.74 -3.27 -11.87
C LEU A 141 8.08 -2.11 -12.62
N GLU A 142 6.77 -1.90 -12.42
CA GLU A 142 6.02 -0.84 -13.10
C GLU A 142 5.89 0.44 -12.27
N ASP A 143 5.71 0.33 -10.94
CA ASP A 143 5.59 1.51 -10.07
C ASP A 143 6.39 1.34 -8.77
N ILE A 144 7.11 2.38 -8.37
CA ILE A 144 7.76 2.49 -7.08
C ILE A 144 7.39 3.80 -6.40
N THR A 145 6.96 3.72 -5.15
CA THR A 145 6.76 4.90 -4.29
C THR A 145 7.86 4.95 -3.26
N VAL A 146 8.61 6.05 -3.23
CA VAL A 146 9.66 6.29 -2.23
C VAL A 146 9.18 7.31 -1.21
N ALA A 147 9.23 6.94 0.06
CA ALA A 147 8.75 7.78 1.14
C ALA A 147 9.85 8.72 1.65
N LEU A 148 9.64 10.04 1.51
CA LEU A 148 10.56 11.09 1.92
C LEU A 148 9.80 12.22 2.63
N ASP A 149 9.64 12.12 3.96
CA ASP A 149 8.79 13.02 4.76
C ASP A 149 9.56 14.21 5.36
N GLY A 150 10.54 14.74 4.62
CA GLY A 150 11.31 15.92 4.97
C GLY A 150 12.26 16.33 3.85
N ILE A 151 12.65 17.60 3.81
CA ILE A 151 13.56 18.17 2.80
C ILE A 151 15.03 18.12 3.22
N ASP A 152 15.31 17.77 4.45
CA ASP A 152 16.64 17.66 5.05
C ASP A 152 16.69 16.56 6.13
N GLN A 153 17.90 16.32 6.65
CA GLN A 153 18.13 15.34 7.72
C GLN A 153 17.36 15.69 9.00
N LYS A 154 17.36 16.96 9.41
CA LYS A 154 16.75 17.43 10.65
C LYS A 154 15.24 17.19 10.67
N THR A 155 14.59 17.48 9.55
CA THR A 155 13.12 17.29 9.42
C THR A 155 12.76 15.84 9.25
N LEU A 156 13.47 15.10 8.39
CA LEU A 156 13.19 13.68 8.10
C LEU A 156 13.19 12.82 9.39
N VAL A 157 14.21 12.98 10.23
CA VAL A 157 14.36 12.14 11.44
C VAL A 157 13.40 12.50 12.58
N LYS A 158 12.67 13.61 12.48
CA LYS A 158 11.63 13.92 13.46
C LYS A 158 10.59 12.81 13.51
N TYR A 159 10.25 12.24 12.35
CA TYR A 159 9.30 11.13 12.24
C TYR A 159 9.98 9.81 11.81
N ARG A 160 10.78 9.83 10.73
CA ARG A 160 11.47 8.62 10.25
C ARG A 160 12.76 8.38 11.03
N LYS A 161 12.60 7.88 12.26
CA LYS A 161 13.74 7.56 13.13
C LYS A 161 14.69 6.59 12.43
N ASN A 162 15.99 6.81 12.58
CA ASN A 162 17.09 6.08 11.92
C ASN A 162 17.18 6.30 10.39
N ALA A 163 16.44 7.26 9.83
CA ALA A 163 16.58 7.59 8.43
C ALA A 163 17.82 8.47 8.16
N ASN A 164 18.39 8.31 6.96
CA ASN A 164 19.44 9.16 6.44
C ASN A 164 18.97 9.84 5.16
N PHE A 165 18.79 11.16 5.19
CA PHE A 165 18.29 11.95 4.07
C PHE A 165 19.16 11.83 2.83
N LYS A 166 20.50 11.97 2.99
CA LYS A 166 21.46 11.93 1.88
C LYS A 166 21.42 10.57 1.16
N THR A 167 21.30 9.49 1.92
CA THR A 167 21.20 8.14 1.37
C THR A 167 19.93 8.00 0.51
N VAL A 168 18.77 8.41 1.03
CA VAL A 168 17.49 8.31 0.31
C VAL A 168 17.49 9.23 -0.92
N TYR A 169 17.88 10.48 -0.77
CA TYR A 169 17.95 11.46 -1.85
C TYR A 169 18.85 10.99 -3.00
N ASN A 170 20.07 10.54 -2.68
CA ASN A 170 21.01 10.06 -3.69
C ASN A 170 20.53 8.74 -4.33
N GLY A 171 19.86 7.87 -3.56
CA GLY A 171 19.24 6.66 -4.07
C GLY A 171 18.14 6.95 -5.10
N ILE A 172 17.27 7.92 -4.82
CA ILE A 172 16.23 8.37 -5.77
C ILE A 172 16.86 8.96 -7.02
N LYS A 173 17.85 9.87 -6.86
CA LYS A 173 18.56 10.49 -7.97
C LYS A 173 19.21 9.44 -8.87
N HIS A 174 19.84 8.43 -8.28
CA HIS A 174 20.45 7.33 -9.03
C HIS A 174 19.39 6.48 -9.75
N LEU A 175 18.28 6.13 -9.08
CA LEU A 175 17.19 5.37 -9.69
C LEU A 175 16.60 6.08 -10.92
N VAL A 176 16.35 7.40 -10.81
CA VAL A 176 15.85 8.22 -11.93
C VAL A 176 16.86 8.25 -13.07
N SER A 177 18.15 8.49 -12.77
CA SER A 177 19.22 8.51 -13.76
C SER A 177 19.30 7.20 -14.54
N GLU A 178 19.35 6.05 -13.85
CA GLU A 178 19.45 4.75 -14.49
C GLU A 178 18.19 4.38 -15.26
N ARG A 179 16.98 4.67 -14.71
CA ARG A 179 15.71 4.51 -15.42
C ARG A 179 15.73 5.22 -16.78
N ASN A 180 16.19 6.48 -16.79
CA ASN A 180 16.23 7.30 -18.01
C ASN A 180 17.27 6.77 -19.03
N LYS A 181 18.43 6.31 -18.56
CA LYS A 181 19.47 5.73 -19.43
C LYS A 181 18.99 4.48 -20.17
N VAL A 182 18.24 3.62 -19.47
CA VAL A 182 17.75 2.37 -20.07
C VAL A 182 16.34 2.52 -20.66
N HIS A 183 15.81 3.74 -20.73
CA HIS A 183 14.47 4.05 -21.24
C HIS A 183 13.36 3.18 -20.62
N SER A 184 13.48 2.87 -19.32
CA SER A 184 12.49 2.06 -18.62
C SER A 184 11.17 2.82 -18.41
N ASN A 185 10.06 2.10 -18.51
CA ASN A 185 8.72 2.63 -18.23
C ASN A 185 8.37 2.71 -16.73
N LEU A 186 9.32 2.39 -15.84
CA LEU A 186 9.14 2.47 -14.39
C LEU A 186 8.65 3.86 -13.97
N LYS A 187 7.52 3.90 -13.27
CA LYS A 187 7.00 5.11 -12.64
C LYS A 187 7.57 5.27 -11.24
N ILE A 188 8.17 6.43 -10.97
CA ILE A 188 8.81 6.74 -9.70
C ILE A 188 8.02 7.87 -9.05
N HIS A 189 7.45 7.59 -7.87
CA HIS A 189 6.65 8.55 -7.11
C HIS A 189 7.34 8.88 -5.79
N LEU A 190 7.28 10.13 -5.35
CA LEU A 190 7.60 10.48 -3.97
C LEU A 190 6.33 10.53 -3.14
N GLN A 191 6.40 10.00 -1.92
CA GLN A 191 5.37 10.15 -0.92
C GLN A 191 5.86 11.08 0.17
N PHE A 192 5.04 12.09 0.49
CA PHE A 192 5.26 13.04 1.56
C PHE A 192 4.05 13.06 2.50
N ILE A 193 4.21 12.53 3.71
CA ILE A 193 3.17 12.60 4.74
C ILE A 193 3.28 13.95 5.43
N VAL A 194 2.24 14.77 5.34
CA VAL A 194 2.22 16.09 5.99
C VAL A 194 1.99 15.93 7.48
N MET A 195 2.91 16.50 8.24
CA MET A 195 2.93 16.50 9.70
C MET A 195 3.24 17.90 10.22
N LYS A 196 2.97 18.15 11.50
CA LYS A 196 3.21 19.43 12.19
C LYS A 196 4.58 20.06 11.92
N HIS A 197 5.61 19.24 11.77
CA HIS A 197 6.99 19.71 11.65
C HIS A 197 7.49 19.87 10.21
N ASN A 198 6.66 19.56 9.22
CA ASN A 198 7.01 19.64 7.81
C ASN A 198 5.89 20.25 6.93
N GLU A 199 4.79 20.72 7.53
CA GLU A 199 3.64 21.26 6.78
C GLU A 199 3.96 22.54 5.99
N ASP A 200 5.01 23.26 6.39
CA ASP A 200 5.56 24.42 5.72
C ASP A 200 6.57 24.10 4.61
N GLN A 201 6.89 22.82 4.43
CA GLN A 201 7.92 22.35 3.48
C GLN A 201 7.35 21.80 2.17
N ILE A 202 6.05 21.88 1.95
CA ILE A 202 5.39 21.28 0.78
C ILE A 202 5.93 21.87 -0.53
N ASP A 203 6.09 23.21 -0.60
CA ASP A 203 6.62 23.87 -1.79
C ASP A 203 8.09 23.49 -2.05
N ASN A 204 8.90 23.42 -1.01
CA ASN A 204 10.26 22.92 -1.12
C ASN A 204 10.31 21.46 -1.60
N MET A 205 9.36 20.63 -1.16
CA MET A 205 9.25 19.23 -1.63
C MET A 205 8.87 19.18 -3.12
N ARG A 206 8.00 20.08 -3.60
CA ARG A 206 7.68 20.21 -5.04
C ARG A 206 8.92 20.53 -5.85
N GLU A 207 9.77 21.44 -5.38
CA GLU A 207 11.05 21.74 -6.02
C GLU A 207 12.00 20.53 -6.03
N ILE A 208 12.06 19.77 -4.94
CA ILE A 208 12.85 18.53 -4.88
C ILE A 208 12.35 17.51 -5.92
N VAL A 209 11.06 17.32 -6.03
CA VAL A 209 10.42 16.42 -7.01
C VAL A 209 10.81 16.80 -8.43
N LYS A 210 10.68 18.09 -8.77
CA LYS A 210 11.06 18.64 -10.07
C LYS A 210 12.55 18.45 -10.35
N LYS A 211 13.41 18.77 -9.39
CA LYS A 211 14.87 18.62 -9.50
C LYS A 211 15.32 17.17 -9.67
N LEU A 212 14.64 16.23 -9.00
CA LEU A 212 14.94 14.80 -9.11
C LEU A 212 14.40 14.17 -10.39
N GLY A 213 13.38 14.76 -11.02
CA GLY A 213 12.75 14.23 -12.23
C GLY A 213 11.93 12.98 -11.98
N VAL A 214 11.29 12.88 -10.82
CA VAL A 214 10.32 11.82 -10.52
C VAL A 214 8.97 12.13 -11.17
N ASP A 215 8.12 11.12 -11.33
CA ASP A 215 6.90 11.24 -12.14
C ASP A 215 5.75 11.96 -11.39
N SER A 216 5.69 11.86 -10.06
CA SER A 216 4.67 12.58 -9.27
C SER A 216 4.99 12.64 -7.78
N LEU A 217 4.29 13.53 -7.07
CA LEU A 217 4.31 13.69 -5.62
C LEU A 217 2.96 13.28 -5.02
N TYR A 218 2.97 12.35 -4.08
CA TYR A 218 1.81 11.99 -3.28
C TYR A 218 1.87 12.71 -1.92
N ILE A 219 1.10 13.76 -1.76
CA ILE A 219 0.90 14.44 -0.49
C ILE A 219 -0.13 13.66 0.31
N LYS A 220 0.26 13.07 1.43
CA LYS A 220 -0.62 12.23 2.25
C LYS A 220 -0.92 12.83 3.61
N THR A 221 -2.13 12.58 4.08
CA THR A 221 -2.56 12.95 5.42
C THR A 221 -2.09 11.90 6.43
N LEU A 222 -1.68 12.36 7.61
CA LEU A 222 -1.24 11.49 8.70
C LEU A 222 -2.41 10.67 9.26
N TRP A 223 -2.18 9.35 9.44
CA TRP A 223 -3.07 8.51 10.24
C TRP A 223 -2.50 8.40 11.66
N VAL A 224 -3.32 8.71 12.66
CA VAL A 224 -2.93 8.73 14.06
C VAL A 224 -4.12 8.37 14.94
N LYS A 225 -3.89 7.66 16.05
CA LYS A 225 -4.92 7.30 17.03
C LYS A 225 -4.57 7.77 18.44
N GLU A 226 -3.32 7.67 18.83
CA GLU A 226 -2.90 7.95 20.19
C GLU A 226 -2.71 9.44 20.42
N LYS A 227 -3.26 9.96 21.54
CA LYS A 227 -3.20 11.40 21.89
C LYS A 227 -1.77 11.96 21.86
N LYS A 228 -0.78 11.22 22.41
CA LYS A 228 0.62 11.65 22.37
C LYS A 228 1.15 11.90 20.96
N HIS A 229 0.69 11.12 19.96
CA HIS A 229 1.09 11.27 18.58
C HIS A 229 0.33 12.40 17.87
N ILE A 230 -0.91 12.69 18.30
CA ILE A 230 -1.68 13.83 17.81
C ILE A 230 -0.93 15.13 18.12
N ASP A 231 -0.55 15.32 19.38
CA ASP A 231 0.11 16.54 19.84
C ASP A 231 1.46 16.78 19.15
N LEU A 232 2.19 15.68 18.86
CA LEU A 232 3.52 15.73 18.25
C LEU A 232 3.50 15.89 16.73
N TYR A 233 2.54 15.26 16.05
CA TYR A 233 2.64 15.08 14.60
C TYR A 233 1.46 15.63 13.79
N LEU A 234 0.27 15.84 14.38
CA LEU A 234 -0.88 16.31 13.60
C LEU A 234 -0.63 17.74 13.08
N PRO A 235 -0.73 18.02 11.76
CA PRO A 235 -0.50 19.34 11.20
C PRO A 235 -1.38 20.42 11.84
N HIS A 236 -0.94 21.67 11.90
CA HIS A 236 -1.79 22.79 12.29
C HIS A 236 -2.77 23.15 11.17
N ASN A 237 -2.31 23.07 9.91
CA ASN A 237 -3.17 23.34 8.77
C ASN A 237 -4.23 22.24 8.62
N LYS A 238 -5.50 22.61 8.80
CA LYS A 238 -6.65 21.70 8.73
C LYS A 238 -6.83 21.04 7.35
N ILE A 239 -6.30 21.62 6.27
CA ILE A 239 -6.38 21.05 4.91
C ILE A 239 -5.68 19.69 4.87
N TYR A 240 -4.51 19.57 5.53
CA TYR A 240 -3.70 18.36 5.58
C TYR A 240 -4.07 17.41 6.74
N ARG A 241 -5.15 17.72 7.49
CA ARG A 241 -5.66 16.81 8.54
C ARG A 241 -6.67 15.84 7.97
N ARG A 242 -6.52 14.61 8.38
CA ARG A 242 -7.53 13.55 8.20
C ARG A 242 -8.66 13.68 9.22
N TYR A 243 -8.37 14.28 10.38
CA TYR A 243 -9.27 14.39 11.52
C TYR A 243 -9.44 15.85 11.95
N LEU A 244 -10.62 16.17 12.47
CA LEU A 244 -10.87 17.34 13.30
C LEU A 244 -10.67 16.94 14.77
N ILE A 245 -10.44 17.93 15.63
CA ILE A 245 -10.37 17.74 17.08
C ILE A 245 -11.54 18.51 17.68
N GLU A 246 -12.47 17.79 18.31
CA GLU A 246 -13.64 18.35 18.98
C GLU A 246 -13.74 17.74 20.38
N GLY A 247 -13.77 18.59 21.42
CA GLY A 247 -13.79 18.11 22.82
C GLY A 247 -12.62 17.18 23.18
N GLY A 248 -11.45 17.33 22.52
CA GLY A 248 -10.29 16.46 22.72
C GLY A 248 -10.34 15.11 21.98
N ASN A 249 -11.42 14.85 21.22
CA ASN A 249 -11.59 13.62 20.44
C ASN A 249 -11.24 13.86 18.97
N LEU A 250 -10.70 12.81 18.31
CA LEU A 250 -10.52 12.80 16.87
C LEU A 250 -11.83 12.46 16.18
N ILE A 251 -12.29 13.35 15.31
CA ILE A 251 -13.46 13.12 14.47
C ILE A 251 -12.99 13.05 13.01
N TRP A 252 -13.39 12.00 12.30
CA TRP A 252 -13.10 11.85 10.89
C TRP A 252 -13.67 13.03 10.08
N LYS A 253 -12.81 13.70 9.30
CA LYS A 253 -13.18 14.89 8.50
C LYS A 253 -13.99 14.57 7.24
N GLY A 254 -13.89 13.35 6.74
CA GLY A 254 -14.56 12.92 5.51
C GLY A 254 -16.02 12.50 5.72
N SER A 255 -16.74 12.34 4.62
CA SER A 255 -18.11 11.79 4.68
C SER A 255 -18.09 10.31 5.09
N HIS A 256 -18.95 9.92 5.98
CA HIS A 256 -19.18 8.53 6.35
C HIS A 256 -19.96 7.82 5.23
N LYS A 257 -19.26 7.41 4.16
CA LYS A 257 -19.89 6.61 3.10
C LYS A 257 -20.23 5.22 3.61
N LYS A 258 -21.43 4.75 3.31
CA LYS A 258 -21.83 3.35 3.55
C LYS A 258 -20.95 2.41 2.71
N GLY A 259 -20.63 1.25 3.26
CA GLY A 259 -19.89 0.21 2.57
C GLY A 259 -18.37 0.46 2.50
N CYS A 260 -17.69 -0.45 1.82
CA CYS A 260 -16.25 -0.41 1.56
C CYS A 260 -15.98 -1.26 0.32
N SER A 261 -15.62 -0.64 -0.81
CA SER A 261 -15.37 -1.37 -2.07
C SER A 261 -14.19 -2.33 -1.97
N LYS A 262 -13.20 -2.03 -1.11
CA LYS A 262 -12.00 -2.86 -0.93
C LYS A 262 -12.31 -4.29 -0.52
N LEU A 263 -13.34 -4.52 0.30
CA LEU A 263 -13.74 -5.87 0.71
C LEU A 263 -14.27 -6.76 -0.44
N TRP A 264 -14.50 -6.18 -1.63
CA TRP A 264 -14.87 -6.90 -2.86
C TRP A 264 -13.74 -6.95 -3.87
N THR A 265 -12.85 -5.95 -3.84
CA THR A 265 -11.88 -5.71 -4.91
C THR A 265 -10.44 -5.99 -4.53
N GLU A 266 -10.15 -6.07 -3.23
CA GLU A 266 -8.79 -6.17 -2.68
C GLU A 266 -8.78 -7.08 -1.45
N SER A 267 -7.65 -7.73 -1.20
CA SER A 267 -7.35 -8.45 0.03
C SER A 267 -5.88 -8.26 0.40
N VAL A 268 -5.52 -8.58 1.62
CA VAL A 268 -4.13 -8.51 2.11
C VAL A 268 -3.69 -9.90 2.54
N ILE A 269 -2.51 -10.31 2.10
CA ILE A 269 -1.86 -11.57 2.52
C ILE A 269 -0.54 -11.21 3.17
N ASN A 270 -0.38 -11.55 4.43
CA ASN A 270 0.84 -11.30 5.18
C ASN A 270 1.90 -12.37 4.87
N TRP A 271 3.17 -12.10 5.22
CA TRP A 271 4.31 -12.96 4.91
C TRP A 271 4.14 -14.42 5.40
N ASN A 272 3.37 -14.63 6.47
CA ASN A 272 3.07 -15.91 7.09
C ASN A 272 1.86 -16.64 6.47
N GLY A 273 1.27 -16.10 5.40
CA GLY A 273 0.11 -16.65 4.71
C GLY A 273 -1.24 -16.24 5.30
N ASN A 274 -1.27 -15.52 6.42
CA ASN A 274 -2.53 -15.03 6.99
C ASN A 274 -3.19 -14.01 6.06
N VAL A 275 -4.47 -14.24 5.77
CA VAL A 275 -5.31 -13.33 5.00
C VAL A 275 -6.03 -12.40 5.94
N VAL A 276 -5.88 -11.08 5.72
CA VAL A 276 -6.61 -10.06 6.47
C VAL A 276 -7.44 -9.19 5.51
N PRO A 277 -8.57 -8.61 5.96
CA PRO A 277 -9.52 -7.96 5.05
C PRO A 277 -9.00 -6.65 4.46
N CYS A 278 -8.11 -5.95 5.15
CA CYS A 278 -7.52 -4.70 4.67
C CYS A 278 -6.21 -4.36 5.40
N CYS A 279 -5.45 -3.40 4.85
CA CYS A 279 -4.18 -2.95 5.41
C CYS A 279 -4.28 -2.24 6.78
N TYR A 280 -5.47 -1.91 7.27
CA TYR A 280 -5.66 -1.37 8.62
C TYR A 280 -5.69 -2.45 9.71
N ASP A 281 -5.80 -3.73 9.34
CA ASP A 281 -5.67 -4.86 10.28
C ASP A 281 -4.20 -5.30 10.44
N PHE A 282 -3.37 -4.38 10.86
CA PHE A 282 -1.93 -4.62 11.04
C PHE A 282 -1.55 -5.54 12.21
N TYR A 283 -2.51 -5.83 13.08
CA TYR A 283 -2.33 -6.79 14.20
C TYR A 283 -2.86 -8.19 13.89
N GLU A 284 -3.49 -8.42 12.73
CA GLU A 284 -4.16 -9.67 12.35
C GLU A 284 -5.35 -10.03 13.28
N ASN A 285 -6.03 -9.03 13.85
CA ASN A 285 -7.17 -9.25 14.73
C ASN A 285 -8.39 -9.84 14.00
N LEU A 286 -8.47 -9.63 12.69
CA LEU A 286 -9.51 -10.16 11.80
C LEU A 286 -8.91 -11.13 10.78
N ALA A 287 -8.05 -12.05 11.21
CA ALA A 287 -7.52 -13.07 10.31
C ALA A 287 -8.65 -13.94 9.74
N MET A 288 -8.81 -13.90 8.42
CA MET A 288 -9.87 -14.60 7.67
C MET A 288 -9.55 -16.08 7.48
N GLY A 289 -8.28 -16.43 7.41
CA GLY A 289 -7.72 -17.78 7.24
C GLY A 289 -6.28 -17.70 6.80
N ASN A 290 -5.68 -18.84 6.45
CA ASN A 290 -4.29 -18.93 6.00
C ASN A 290 -4.22 -19.62 4.63
N VAL A 291 -3.58 -18.98 3.64
CA VAL A 291 -3.47 -19.48 2.25
C VAL A 291 -2.50 -20.66 2.09
N PHE A 292 -1.74 -21.00 3.13
CA PHE A 292 -0.90 -22.19 3.14
C PHE A 292 -1.66 -23.43 3.64
N GLU A 293 -2.84 -23.22 4.25
CA GLU A 293 -3.71 -24.27 4.80
C GLU A 293 -4.97 -24.50 3.96
N ASN A 294 -5.49 -23.42 3.34
CA ASN A 294 -6.74 -23.42 2.59
C ASN A 294 -6.60 -22.70 1.26
N SER A 295 -7.39 -23.06 0.24
CA SER A 295 -7.45 -22.27 -0.99
C SER A 295 -7.93 -20.83 -0.69
N PHE A 296 -7.40 -19.87 -1.44
CA PHE A 296 -7.79 -18.47 -1.26
C PHE A 296 -9.30 -18.26 -1.48
N MET A 297 -9.90 -18.93 -2.45
CA MET A 297 -11.35 -18.78 -2.71
C MET A 297 -12.19 -19.27 -1.54
N ASN A 298 -11.79 -20.34 -0.84
CA ASN A 298 -12.48 -20.82 0.35
C ASN A 298 -12.41 -19.81 1.50
N ILE A 299 -11.26 -19.11 1.64
CA ILE A 299 -11.10 -18.02 2.61
C ILE A 299 -11.93 -16.80 2.17
N TRP A 300 -11.82 -16.38 0.90
CA TRP A 300 -12.44 -15.19 0.33
C TRP A 300 -13.97 -15.21 0.37
N ASN A 301 -14.54 -16.39 0.19
CA ASN A 301 -15.98 -16.63 0.30
C ASN A 301 -16.36 -17.48 1.53
N GLY A 302 -15.45 -17.61 2.50
CA GLY A 302 -15.71 -18.22 3.79
C GLY A 302 -16.60 -17.36 4.68
N GLU A 303 -17.14 -17.98 5.72
CA GLU A 303 -18.12 -17.35 6.61
C GLU A 303 -17.64 -16.04 7.23
N LYS A 304 -16.36 -15.96 7.64
CA LYS A 304 -15.77 -14.74 8.22
C LYS A 304 -15.84 -13.55 7.26
N TYR A 305 -15.49 -13.74 5.97
CA TYR A 305 -15.57 -12.67 4.96
C TYR A 305 -17.03 -12.34 4.62
N ILE A 306 -17.90 -13.33 4.50
CA ILE A 306 -19.33 -13.12 4.23
C ILE A 306 -19.94 -12.28 5.36
N GLN A 307 -19.68 -12.64 6.61
CA GLN A 307 -20.21 -11.91 7.76
C GLN A 307 -19.63 -10.50 7.84
N LEU A 308 -18.32 -10.31 7.58
CA LEU A 308 -17.70 -9.00 7.56
C LEU A 308 -18.33 -8.09 6.49
N ARG A 309 -18.56 -8.62 5.26
CA ARG A 309 -19.21 -7.86 4.19
C ARG A 309 -20.64 -7.46 4.55
N LYS A 310 -21.43 -8.38 5.12
CA LYS A 310 -22.78 -8.08 5.64
C LYS A 310 -22.75 -6.97 6.69
N ASN A 311 -21.83 -7.07 7.67
CA ASN A 311 -21.69 -6.06 8.71
C ASN A 311 -21.31 -4.68 8.15
N VAL A 312 -20.40 -4.63 7.17
CA VAL A 312 -19.97 -3.38 6.54
C VAL A 312 -21.08 -2.75 5.69
N LEU A 313 -21.92 -3.55 5.04
CA LEU A 313 -23.08 -3.04 4.29
C LEU A 313 -24.15 -2.45 5.22
N ASN A 314 -24.37 -3.07 6.38
CA ASN A 314 -25.39 -2.66 7.33
C ASN A 314 -24.91 -1.50 8.22
N SER A 315 -23.75 -1.66 8.86
CA SER A 315 -23.22 -0.72 9.87
C SER A 315 -21.70 -0.75 9.93
N LYS A 316 -21.03 -0.22 8.92
CA LYS A 316 -19.57 -0.20 8.80
C LYS A 316 -18.87 0.32 10.06
N TYR A 317 -19.35 1.42 10.61
CA TYR A 317 -18.68 2.14 11.71
C TYR A 317 -18.91 1.51 13.10
N SER A 318 -19.74 0.47 13.21
CA SER A 318 -19.83 -0.36 14.43
C SER A 318 -18.63 -1.28 14.61
N LEU A 319 -17.86 -1.52 13.53
CA LEU A 319 -16.65 -2.35 13.58
C LEU A 319 -15.45 -1.52 14.02
N LEU A 320 -14.74 -2.00 15.05
CA LEU A 320 -13.59 -1.30 15.65
C LEU A 320 -12.53 -0.87 14.61
N ILE A 321 -12.23 -1.74 13.64
CA ILE A 321 -11.25 -1.46 12.58
C ILE A 321 -11.74 -0.42 11.58
N CYS A 322 -13.07 -0.28 11.43
CA CYS A 322 -13.70 0.62 10.46
C CYS A 322 -14.15 1.95 11.08
N LYS A 323 -14.18 2.05 12.42
CA LYS A 323 -14.72 3.23 13.14
C LYS A 323 -14.09 4.54 12.67
N ASP A 324 -12.77 4.56 12.51
CA ASP A 324 -12.01 5.76 12.11
C ASP A 324 -11.43 5.60 10.68
N CYS A 325 -12.00 4.68 9.89
CA CYS A 325 -11.51 4.40 8.55
C CYS A 325 -12.15 5.36 7.53
N PRO A 326 -11.36 6.01 6.68
CA PRO A 326 -11.87 6.90 5.63
C PRO A 326 -12.67 6.16 4.54
N GLY A 327 -12.63 4.84 4.52
CA GLY A 327 -13.25 4.06 3.45
C GLY A 327 -12.51 4.21 2.13
N ASP A 328 -13.28 4.51 1.08
CA ASP A 328 -12.76 4.75 -0.27
C ASP A 328 -12.44 6.23 -0.53
N ALA A 329 -12.43 7.07 0.53
CA ALA A 329 -12.08 8.48 0.39
C ALA A 329 -10.61 8.62 -0.02
N GLU A 330 -10.35 9.59 -0.88
CA GLU A 330 -9.00 9.91 -1.32
C GLU A 330 -8.21 10.53 -0.16
N LEU A 331 -7.10 9.89 0.19
CA LEU A 331 -6.24 10.28 1.31
C LEU A 331 -4.93 10.91 0.86
N SER A 332 -4.77 11.08 -0.43
CA SER A 332 -3.59 11.69 -1.04
C SER A 332 -3.99 12.60 -2.19
N LEU A 333 -3.26 13.69 -2.35
CA LEU A 333 -3.28 14.52 -3.54
C LEU A 333 -2.12 14.08 -4.42
N GLU A 334 -2.38 13.71 -5.67
CA GLU A 334 -1.35 13.46 -6.65
C GLU A 334 -1.04 14.77 -7.36
N GLU A 335 0.22 15.21 -7.31
CA GLU A 335 0.73 16.36 -8.03
C GLU A 335 1.72 15.85 -9.11
N LYS A 336 1.46 16.24 -10.35
CA LYS A 336 2.27 15.87 -11.53
C LYS A 336 3.28 16.97 -11.85
#